data_104116e3251d04ceda1a8a195b58963a
#
_entry.id   104116e3251d04ceda1a8a195b58963a
#
_cell.length_a   1.000
_cell.length_b   1.000
_cell.length_c   1.000
_cell.angle_alpha   90.00
_cell.angle_beta   90.00
_cell.angle_gamma   90.00
#
_symmetry.space_group_name_H-M   'P 1'
#
loop_
_entity.id
_entity.type
_entity.pdbx_description
1 polymer ?
#
loop_
_entity_poly.entity_id
_entity_poly.type
_entity_poly.pdbx_seq_one_letter_code
_entity_poly.pdbx_strand_id
1 'polypeptide(L)'
;MTKVLIVGGTFDNEGGRPSKLIYKIYDEFKKEPLFDVTYANGGLVSDLHSCILPDVVNYNVVLWFANVSNDEDKLRDVKAINPKAILITSKRNDGNKYTFAELISRALAIKANLTVEFSKQDDKFNMVLFDPLGNVFYDGLEVVDMCAHMMHRIGQLLTFTRVPSIRDIENEVPVVPEEVTFFEFAHSCADIFHNLIRPAKGTERFLGNMSFRCQNGFPSFRGENGIVYVSRRNVDKSDINADSFVPAYLDEDMNTKYFGAYKPSVDTPVQLRLYKLFPWANYMLHAHCYVDTTGIPDATMLHTKEPIPCGALEELSEIRIVLPAKDGSFVEFSKQAPRLLAINLKGHGCILIAKDVEIFNELRKHKDNCFVHRPMPEAVNK
;
A
#
# COMPACT_ATOMS: atom_id res chain seq x y z
N MET A 1 5.85 -25.63 0.95
CA MET A 1 7.06 -24.81 0.69
C MET A 1 6.73 -23.66 -0.26
N THR A 2 7.20 -22.48 0.01
CA THR A 2 7.04 -21.30 -0.84
C THR A 2 8.06 -21.33 -1.96
N LYS A 3 7.60 -21.35 -3.22
CA LYS A 3 8.49 -21.36 -4.38
C LYS A 3 9.05 -19.97 -4.65
N VAL A 4 10.37 -19.88 -4.71
CA VAL A 4 11.11 -18.62 -4.91
C VAL A 4 11.97 -18.73 -6.18
N LEU A 5 11.82 -17.76 -7.08
CA LEU A 5 12.69 -17.60 -8.24
C LEU A 5 13.61 -16.39 -8.03
N ILE A 6 14.91 -16.58 -8.16
CA ILE A 6 15.92 -15.52 -8.11
C ILE A 6 16.51 -15.36 -9.51
N VAL A 7 16.30 -14.20 -10.13
CA VAL A 7 16.85 -13.86 -11.46
C VAL A 7 17.85 -12.73 -11.31
N GLY A 8 19.09 -12.94 -11.69
CA GLY A 8 20.13 -11.93 -11.58
C GLY A 8 21.27 -12.09 -12.58
N GLY A 9 22.34 -11.31 -12.43
CA GLY A 9 23.40 -11.23 -13.42
C GLY A 9 23.02 -10.40 -14.65
N THR A 10 23.83 -10.45 -15.69
CA THR A 10 23.59 -9.77 -16.96
C THR A 10 23.04 -10.76 -17.98
N PHE A 11 21.97 -10.37 -18.69
CA PHE A 11 21.44 -11.11 -19.82
C PHE A 11 21.64 -10.28 -21.09
N ASP A 12 22.33 -10.85 -22.07
CA ASP A 12 22.61 -10.25 -23.36
C ASP A 12 22.55 -11.28 -24.50
N ASN A 13 22.93 -10.89 -25.71
CA ASN A 13 22.91 -11.76 -26.88
C ASN A 13 24.09 -12.72 -26.95
N GLU A 14 25.11 -12.54 -26.12
CA GLU A 14 26.38 -13.31 -26.14
C GLU A 14 26.44 -14.32 -24.95
N GLY A 15 25.49 -14.33 -24.06
CA GLY A 15 25.41 -15.26 -22.94
C GLY A 15 25.58 -14.63 -21.56
N GLY A 16 25.73 -13.33 -21.49
CA GLY A 16 25.75 -12.55 -20.27
C GLY A 16 26.80 -12.99 -19.23
N ARG A 17 26.69 -12.38 -18.02
CA ARG A 17 27.63 -12.67 -16.92
C ARG A 17 26.91 -12.93 -15.61
N PRO A 18 27.29 -13.97 -14.86
CA PRO A 18 26.73 -14.21 -13.54
C PRO A 18 27.19 -13.15 -12.53
N SER A 19 26.37 -12.90 -11.54
CA SER A 19 26.64 -12.00 -10.42
C SER A 19 27.02 -12.80 -9.17
N LYS A 20 28.15 -12.43 -8.54
CA LYS A 20 28.57 -13.00 -7.24
C LYS A 20 27.55 -12.70 -6.12
N LEU A 21 26.89 -11.56 -6.18
CA LEU A 21 25.86 -11.17 -5.22
C LEU A 21 24.68 -12.15 -5.27
N ILE A 22 24.26 -12.56 -6.48
CA ILE A 22 23.12 -13.48 -6.66
C ILE A 22 23.43 -14.85 -6.07
N TYR A 23 24.63 -15.36 -6.20
CA TYR A 23 25.02 -16.60 -5.53
C TYR A 23 24.91 -16.47 -4.01
N LYS A 24 25.38 -15.36 -3.41
CA LYS A 24 25.26 -15.14 -1.98
C LYS A 24 23.79 -15.07 -1.52
N ILE A 25 22.94 -14.36 -2.26
CA ILE A 25 21.49 -14.28 -1.96
C ILE A 25 20.87 -15.68 -2.08
N TYR A 26 21.17 -16.41 -3.15
CA TYR A 26 20.67 -17.79 -3.33
C TYR A 26 21.09 -18.70 -2.16
N ASP A 27 22.38 -18.65 -1.76
CA ASP A 27 22.88 -19.46 -0.66
C ASP A 27 22.20 -19.14 0.67
N GLU A 28 21.87 -17.86 0.95
CA GLU A 28 21.14 -17.47 2.15
C GLU A 28 19.69 -17.96 2.10
N PHE A 29 18.98 -17.76 0.98
CA PHE A 29 17.60 -18.22 0.83
C PHE A 29 17.46 -19.75 0.90
N LYS A 30 18.45 -20.48 0.38
CA LYS A 30 18.48 -21.96 0.43
C LYS A 30 18.63 -22.53 1.83
N LYS A 31 19.18 -21.76 2.80
CA LYS A 31 19.28 -22.19 4.20
C LYS A 31 17.91 -22.20 4.90
N GLU A 32 16.95 -21.44 4.40
CA GLU A 32 15.62 -21.33 4.98
C GLU A 32 14.72 -22.47 4.50
N PRO A 33 14.33 -23.41 5.37
CA PRO A 33 13.59 -24.63 4.97
C PRO A 33 12.16 -24.36 4.47
N LEU A 34 11.65 -23.14 4.66
CA LEU A 34 10.33 -22.75 4.18
C LEU A 34 10.32 -22.45 2.67
N PHE A 35 11.49 -22.23 2.07
CA PHE A 35 11.63 -21.86 0.66
C PHE A 35 12.15 -22.99 -0.21
N ASP A 36 11.52 -23.16 -1.37
CA ASP A 36 12.00 -23.96 -2.49
C ASP A 36 12.57 -22.99 -3.53
N VAL A 37 13.89 -22.90 -3.62
CA VAL A 37 14.59 -21.82 -4.31
C VAL A 37 15.20 -22.31 -5.63
N THR A 38 14.79 -21.66 -6.72
CA THR A 38 15.40 -21.79 -8.05
C THR A 38 16.07 -20.47 -8.41
N TYR A 39 17.16 -20.52 -9.19
CA TYR A 39 17.81 -19.29 -9.66
C TYR A 39 18.26 -19.36 -11.12
N ALA A 40 18.31 -18.18 -11.76
CA ALA A 40 18.93 -17.93 -13.04
C ALA A 40 19.91 -16.75 -12.88
N ASN A 41 21.16 -16.92 -13.25
CA ASN A 41 22.21 -15.94 -12.94
C ASN A 41 23.11 -15.68 -14.16
N GLY A 42 22.69 -14.71 -14.98
CA GLY A 42 23.26 -14.42 -16.29
C GLY A 42 22.86 -15.46 -17.35
N GLY A 43 22.93 -15.08 -18.60
CA GLY A 43 22.60 -15.95 -19.70
C GLY A 43 22.19 -15.19 -20.97
N LEU A 44 21.62 -15.92 -21.93
CA LEU A 44 21.09 -15.32 -23.15
C LEU A 44 19.79 -14.57 -22.86
N VAL A 45 19.63 -13.41 -23.45
CA VAL A 45 18.39 -12.64 -23.35
C VAL A 45 17.21 -13.41 -23.98
N SER A 46 17.45 -14.25 -24.98
CA SER A 46 16.44 -15.14 -25.56
C SER A 46 15.89 -16.13 -24.53
N ASP A 47 16.75 -16.72 -23.70
CA ASP A 47 16.34 -17.68 -22.67
C ASP A 47 15.55 -16.97 -21.55
N LEU A 48 15.94 -15.73 -21.21
CA LEU A 48 15.18 -14.91 -20.27
C LEU A 48 13.72 -14.73 -20.74
N HIS A 49 13.51 -14.49 -22.05
CA HIS A 49 12.20 -14.27 -22.62
C HIS A 49 11.39 -15.55 -22.84
N SER A 50 12.04 -16.60 -23.35
CA SER A 50 11.34 -17.82 -23.79
C SER A 50 11.16 -18.86 -22.69
N CYS A 51 12.04 -18.85 -21.68
CA CYS A 51 12.05 -19.86 -20.62
C CYS A 51 11.76 -19.26 -19.24
N ILE A 52 12.55 -18.25 -18.83
CA ILE A 52 12.50 -17.76 -17.42
C ILE A 52 11.24 -16.93 -17.17
N LEU A 53 10.94 -15.97 -18.05
CA LEU A 53 9.81 -15.07 -17.87
C LEU A 53 8.45 -15.79 -17.91
N PRO A 54 8.16 -16.72 -18.83
CA PRO A 54 6.93 -17.51 -18.77
C PRO A 54 6.79 -18.37 -17.53
N ASP A 55 7.91 -18.87 -16.99
CA ASP A 55 7.92 -19.76 -15.82
C ASP A 55 7.60 -19.04 -14.50
N VAL A 56 7.63 -17.70 -14.45
CA VAL A 56 7.29 -16.93 -13.23
C VAL A 56 5.89 -17.24 -12.68
N VAL A 57 4.98 -17.79 -13.52
CA VAL A 57 3.64 -18.21 -13.09
C VAL A 57 3.68 -19.27 -12.00
N ASN A 58 4.75 -20.04 -11.92
CA ASN A 58 4.92 -21.16 -10.99
C ASN A 58 5.49 -20.76 -9.62
N TYR A 59 5.83 -19.48 -9.41
CA TYR A 59 6.48 -19.01 -8.19
C TYR A 59 5.60 -18.08 -7.36
N ASN A 60 5.73 -18.21 -6.04
CA ASN A 60 5.06 -17.33 -5.09
C ASN A 60 5.83 -16.01 -4.90
N VAL A 61 7.15 -16.08 -5.02
CA VAL A 61 8.09 -14.95 -4.83
C VAL A 61 9.06 -14.90 -6.00
N VAL A 62 9.25 -13.71 -6.55
CA VAL A 62 10.21 -13.47 -7.64
C VAL A 62 11.15 -12.34 -7.23
N LEU A 63 12.44 -12.65 -7.07
CA LEU A 63 13.51 -11.68 -6.92
C LEU A 63 14.08 -11.39 -8.32
N TRP A 64 13.79 -10.20 -8.85
CA TRP A 64 14.24 -9.81 -10.18
C TRP A 64 15.36 -8.76 -10.09
N PHE A 65 16.59 -9.24 -10.11
CA PHE A 65 17.82 -8.45 -10.01
C PHE A 65 18.64 -8.52 -11.30
N ALA A 66 18.03 -8.96 -12.39
CA ALA A 66 18.68 -9.07 -13.68
C ALA A 66 19.04 -7.70 -14.25
N ASN A 67 20.22 -7.60 -14.86
CA ASN A 67 20.64 -6.46 -15.64
C ASN A 67 20.33 -6.73 -17.11
N VAL A 68 19.29 -6.10 -17.62
CA VAL A 68 18.75 -6.28 -18.98
C VAL A 68 18.38 -4.93 -19.58
N SER A 69 18.53 -4.78 -20.89
CA SER A 69 17.96 -3.63 -21.60
C SER A 69 16.45 -3.61 -21.42
N ASN A 70 15.87 -2.43 -21.18
CA ASN A 70 14.40 -2.25 -20.93
C ASN A 70 13.88 -3.04 -19.73
N ASP A 71 14.64 -3.01 -18.63
CA ASP A 71 14.34 -3.75 -17.41
C ASP A 71 12.95 -3.45 -16.84
N GLU A 72 12.51 -2.18 -16.84
CA GLU A 72 11.18 -1.77 -16.36
C GLU A 72 10.04 -2.46 -17.12
N ASP A 73 10.17 -2.63 -18.42
CA ASP A 73 9.17 -3.31 -19.24
C ASP A 73 9.09 -4.79 -18.88
N LYS A 74 10.26 -5.44 -18.67
CA LYS A 74 10.30 -6.84 -18.24
C LYS A 74 9.72 -7.05 -16.84
N LEU A 75 9.97 -6.11 -15.93
CA LEU A 75 9.37 -6.13 -14.59
C LEU A 75 7.85 -6.00 -14.64
N ARG A 76 7.31 -5.22 -15.58
CA ARG A 76 5.86 -5.16 -15.82
C ARG A 76 5.32 -6.49 -16.31
N ASP A 77 6.03 -7.17 -17.19
CA ASP A 77 5.65 -8.48 -17.70
C ASP A 77 5.56 -9.53 -16.58
N VAL A 78 6.47 -9.54 -15.60
CA VAL A 78 6.40 -10.42 -14.43
C VAL A 78 5.04 -10.31 -13.74
N LYS A 79 4.59 -9.07 -13.48
CA LYS A 79 3.28 -8.84 -12.84
C LYS A 79 2.08 -9.05 -13.76
N ALA A 80 2.25 -8.99 -15.07
CA ALA A 80 1.22 -9.34 -16.03
C ALA A 80 1.00 -10.87 -16.07
N ILE A 81 2.08 -11.65 -16.03
CA ILE A 81 2.04 -13.11 -16.02
C ILE A 81 1.58 -13.66 -14.66
N ASN A 82 2.16 -13.15 -13.58
CA ASN A 82 1.80 -13.57 -12.22
C ASN A 82 1.45 -12.37 -11.31
N PRO A 83 0.22 -11.87 -11.35
CA PRO A 83 -0.22 -10.74 -10.53
C PRO A 83 -0.13 -11.00 -9.02
N LYS A 84 -0.18 -12.27 -8.60
CA LYS A 84 -0.18 -12.67 -7.19
C LYS A 84 1.22 -12.84 -6.61
N ALA A 85 2.26 -13.02 -7.44
CA ALA A 85 3.61 -13.17 -6.95
C ALA A 85 4.07 -11.96 -6.14
N ILE A 86 4.81 -12.19 -5.07
CA ILE A 86 5.57 -11.14 -4.38
C ILE A 86 6.77 -10.82 -5.28
N LEU A 87 6.78 -9.60 -5.84
CA LEU A 87 7.86 -9.13 -6.70
C LEU A 87 8.83 -8.26 -5.90
N ILE A 88 10.09 -8.66 -5.88
CA ILE A 88 11.19 -7.93 -5.28
C ILE A 88 12.14 -7.53 -6.40
N THR A 89 12.45 -6.23 -6.48
CA THR A 89 13.32 -5.70 -7.55
C THR A 89 14.56 -5.06 -6.97
N SER A 90 15.48 -4.69 -7.86
CA SER A 90 16.62 -3.89 -7.48
C SER A 90 16.79 -2.66 -8.37
N LYS A 91 17.46 -1.65 -7.84
CA LYS A 91 17.91 -0.49 -8.62
C LYS A 91 19.30 -0.07 -8.16
N ARG A 92 20.21 0.10 -9.10
CA ARG A 92 21.51 0.68 -8.83
C ARG A 92 21.39 2.20 -8.81
N ASN A 93 21.93 2.83 -7.76
CA ASN A 93 21.84 4.27 -7.50
C ASN A 93 23.20 4.89 -7.14
N ASP A 94 24.22 4.58 -7.94
CA ASP A 94 25.55 5.14 -7.73
C ASP A 94 25.53 6.65 -7.89
N GLY A 95 26.16 7.36 -6.95
CA GLY A 95 26.24 8.82 -6.94
C GLY A 95 24.90 9.51 -6.68
N ASN A 96 23.92 8.82 -6.05
CA ASN A 96 22.60 9.34 -5.75
C ASN A 96 21.85 9.90 -6.97
N LYS A 97 21.96 9.20 -8.10
CA LYS A 97 21.33 9.56 -9.37
C LYS A 97 19.80 9.69 -9.25
N TYR A 98 19.20 8.90 -8.38
CA TYR A 98 17.75 8.89 -8.11
C TYR A 98 17.50 9.32 -6.66
N THR A 99 16.51 10.15 -6.45
CA THR A 99 15.99 10.45 -5.11
C THR A 99 15.21 9.25 -4.58
N PHE A 100 15.04 9.15 -3.27
CA PHE A 100 14.24 8.08 -2.67
C PHE A 100 12.78 8.10 -3.18
N ALA A 101 12.19 9.29 -3.38
CA ALA A 101 10.86 9.44 -3.94
C ALA A 101 10.75 8.88 -5.38
N GLU A 102 11.77 9.05 -6.21
CA GLU A 102 11.81 8.46 -7.56
C GLU A 102 11.92 6.94 -7.53
N LEU A 103 12.70 6.39 -6.59
CA LEU A 103 12.78 4.94 -6.38
C LEU A 103 11.45 4.34 -5.93
N ILE A 104 10.73 5.01 -5.03
CA ILE A 104 9.38 4.62 -4.62
C ILE A 104 8.41 4.71 -5.82
N SER A 105 8.44 5.81 -6.58
CA SER A 105 7.60 5.97 -7.77
C SER A 105 7.82 4.84 -8.79
N ARG A 106 9.08 4.44 -9.00
CA ARG A 106 9.42 3.29 -9.84
C ARG A 106 8.82 2.00 -9.26
N ALA A 107 8.99 1.73 -7.97
CA ALA A 107 8.45 0.54 -7.33
C ALA A 107 6.92 0.44 -7.49
N LEU A 108 6.20 1.55 -7.37
CA LEU A 108 4.77 1.62 -7.61
C LEU A 108 4.40 1.36 -9.07
N ALA A 109 5.13 1.95 -10.02
CA ALA A 109 4.86 1.81 -11.46
C ALA A 109 4.96 0.35 -11.90
N ILE A 110 5.96 -0.38 -11.42
CA ILE A 110 6.18 -1.80 -11.73
C ILE A 110 5.44 -2.76 -10.78
N LYS A 111 4.70 -2.23 -9.81
CA LYS A 111 3.97 -3.00 -8.78
C LYS A 111 4.88 -3.91 -7.95
N ALA A 112 6.12 -3.50 -7.69
CA ALA A 112 7.01 -4.21 -6.79
C ALA A 112 6.45 -4.22 -5.37
N ASN A 113 6.66 -5.29 -4.63
CA ASN A 113 6.32 -5.38 -3.21
C ASN A 113 7.46 -4.88 -2.34
N LEU A 114 8.71 -5.13 -2.78
CA LEU A 114 9.93 -4.64 -2.15
C LEU A 114 10.92 -4.21 -3.24
N THR A 115 11.83 -3.32 -2.87
CA THR A 115 12.95 -2.89 -3.74
C THR A 115 14.22 -2.86 -2.91
N VAL A 116 15.31 -3.31 -3.50
CA VAL A 116 16.67 -3.13 -2.96
C VAL A 116 17.37 -2.07 -3.79
N GLU A 117 17.71 -0.95 -3.18
CA GLU A 117 18.63 0.01 -3.74
C GLU A 117 20.06 -0.45 -3.47
N PHE A 118 20.89 -0.41 -4.50
CA PHE A 118 22.34 -0.66 -4.41
C PHE A 118 23.09 0.62 -4.71
N SER A 119 23.82 1.16 -3.77
CA SER A 119 24.71 2.30 -3.98
C SER A 119 26.16 1.91 -3.66
N LYS A 120 27.08 2.34 -4.51
CA LYS A 120 28.50 2.07 -4.28
C LYS A 120 29.02 2.99 -3.18
N GLN A 121 29.58 2.39 -2.13
CA GLN A 121 30.25 3.08 -1.04
C GLN A 121 31.67 2.50 -0.90
N ASP A 122 32.66 3.24 -1.37
CA ASP A 122 34.05 2.77 -1.53
C ASP A 122 34.11 1.49 -2.37
N ASP A 123 34.61 0.39 -1.82
CA ASP A 123 34.71 -0.92 -2.48
C ASP A 123 33.54 -1.87 -2.14
N LYS A 124 32.55 -1.40 -1.36
CA LYS A 124 31.35 -2.16 -0.97
C LYS A 124 30.10 -1.55 -1.58
N PHE A 125 29.01 -2.30 -1.53
CA PHE A 125 27.69 -1.80 -1.85
C PHE A 125 26.88 -1.62 -0.58
N ASN A 126 26.36 -0.40 -0.35
CA ASN A 126 25.30 -0.20 0.57
C ASN A 126 23.99 -0.71 -0.04
N MET A 127 23.18 -1.36 0.76
CA MET A 127 21.90 -1.96 0.35
C MET A 127 20.78 -1.41 1.21
N VAL A 128 19.79 -0.80 0.58
CA VAL A 128 18.60 -0.30 1.26
C VAL A 128 17.39 -1.10 0.79
N LEU A 129 16.78 -1.88 1.68
CA LEU A 129 15.56 -2.65 1.41
C LEU A 129 14.34 -1.83 1.85
N PHE A 130 13.43 -1.55 0.93
CA PHE A 130 12.24 -0.77 1.22
C PHE A 130 11.01 -1.25 0.45
N ASP A 131 9.82 -0.86 0.92
CA ASP A 131 8.54 -1.10 0.24
C ASP A 131 8.06 0.13 -0.57
N PRO A 132 7.00 -0.03 -1.41
CA PRO A 132 6.46 1.10 -2.20
C PRO A 132 5.78 2.19 -1.36
N LEU A 133 5.66 2.02 -0.05
CA LEU A 133 5.19 3.05 0.87
C LEU A 133 6.36 3.85 1.49
N GLY A 134 7.60 3.46 1.19
CA GLY A 134 8.81 4.10 1.69
C GLY A 134 9.24 3.61 3.07
N ASN A 135 8.74 2.47 3.54
CA ASN A 135 9.27 1.85 4.77
C ASN A 135 10.60 1.19 4.46
N VAL A 136 11.64 1.55 5.21
CA VAL A 136 12.95 0.92 5.14
C VAL A 136 13.00 -0.21 6.15
N PHE A 137 13.35 -1.41 5.69
CA PHE A 137 13.48 -2.62 6.50
C PHE A 137 14.94 -2.99 6.77
N TYR A 138 15.84 -2.51 5.93
CA TYR A 138 17.28 -2.69 6.08
C TYR A 138 18.02 -1.54 5.40
N ASP A 139 19.11 -1.10 6.01
CA ASP A 139 20.09 -0.18 5.45
C ASP A 139 21.48 -0.58 5.96
N GLY A 140 22.34 -1.09 5.08
CA GLY A 140 23.64 -1.58 5.49
C GLY A 140 24.43 -2.28 4.38
N LEU A 141 25.57 -2.85 4.76
CA LEU A 141 26.56 -3.42 3.84
C LEU A 141 26.53 -4.96 3.77
N GLU A 142 25.86 -5.64 4.72
CA GLU A 142 25.96 -7.08 4.86
C GLU A 142 24.79 -7.79 4.16
N VAL A 143 25.13 -8.64 3.17
CA VAL A 143 24.14 -9.37 2.37
C VAL A 143 23.32 -10.33 3.22
N VAL A 144 23.92 -10.94 4.25
CA VAL A 144 23.27 -11.89 5.14
C VAL A 144 22.12 -11.21 5.89
N ASP A 145 22.39 -10.04 6.46
CA ASP A 145 21.39 -9.28 7.22
C ASP A 145 20.28 -8.76 6.30
N MET A 146 20.62 -8.25 5.13
CA MET A 146 19.63 -7.86 4.12
C MET A 146 18.71 -9.03 3.76
N CYS A 147 19.28 -10.23 3.53
CA CYS A 147 18.48 -11.42 3.22
C CYS A 147 17.57 -11.81 4.38
N ALA A 148 18.05 -11.75 5.62
CA ALA A 148 17.24 -12.04 6.81
C ALA A 148 16.03 -11.11 6.91
N HIS A 149 16.23 -9.80 6.78
CA HIS A 149 15.15 -8.82 6.77
C HIS A 149 14.20 -9.01 5.59
N MET A 150 14.73 -9.33 4.41
CA MET A 150 13.92 -9.61 3.21
C MET A 150 13.04 -10.85 3.40
N MET A 151 13.60 -11.95 3.89
CA MET A 151 12.87 -13.20 4.15
C MET A 151 11.80 -13.01 5.21
N HIS A 152 12.12 -12.28 6.28
CA HIS A 152 11.14 -11.91 7.31
C HIS A 152 9.96 -11.15 6.69
N ARG A 153 10.24 -10.12 5.88
CA ARG A 153 9.18 -9.33 5.23
C ARG A 153 8.39 -10.13 4.20
N ILE A 154 9.03 -11.02 3.44
CA ILE A 154 8.33 -11.97 2.56
C ILE A 154 7.35 -12.83 3.36
N GLY A 155 7.79 -13.38 4.49
CA GLY A 155 6.93 -14.17 5.38
C GLY A 155 5.67 -13.39 5.80
N GLN A 156 5.83 -12.15 6.24
CA GLN A 156 4.69 -11.27 6.55
C GLN A 156 3.77 -11.07 5.34
N LEU A 157 4.34 -10.73 4.16
CA LEU A 157 3.56 -10.49 2.93
C LEU A 157 2.79 -11.73 2.46
N LEU A 158 3.28 -12.93 2.73
CA LEU A 158 2.60 -14.20 2.42
C LEU A 158 1.42 -14.49 3.36
N THR A 159 1.46 -13.97 4.58
CA THR A 159 0.44 -14.20 5.61
C THR A 159 -0.66 -13.14 5.62
N PHE A 160 -0.41 -11.95 5.08
CA PHE A 160 -1.40 -10.87 5.06
C PHE A 160 -2.64 -11.22 4.25
N THR A 161 -3.79 -11.00 4.87
CA THR A 161 -5.10 -11.30 4.31
C THR A 161 -5.61 -10.16 3.43
N ARG A 162 -5.74 -10.40 2.13
CA ARG A 162 -6.36 -9.46 1.20
C ARG A 162 -7.67 -10.02 0.68
N VAL A 163 -8.74 -9.29 0.92
CA VAL A 163 -10.08 -9.63 0.43
C VAL A 163 -10.38 -8.84 -0.83
N PRO A 164 -10.76 -9.48 -1.94
CA PRO A 164 -11.13 -8.78 -3.16
C PRO A 164 -12.48 -8.07 -3.00
N SER A 165 -12.63 -6.92 -3.66
CA SER A 165 -13.93 -6.32 -3.89
C SER A 165 -14.59 -6.98 -5.09
N ILE A 166 -15.82 -7.48 -4.93
CA ILE A 166 -16.59 -8.22 -5.93
C ILE A 166 -17.66 -7.29 -6.49
N ARG A 167 -17.78 -7.23 -7.81
CA ARG A 167 -18.81 -6.42 -8.45
C ARG A 167 -20.18 -7.06 -8.24
N ASP A 168 -21.14 -6.27 -7.76
CA ASP A 168 -22.54 -6.61 -7.72
C ASP A 168 -23.16 -6.24 -9.08
N ILE A 169 -23.74 -7.22 -9.75
CA ILE A 169 -24.39 -7.06 -11.06
C ILE A 169 -25.91 -7.34 -11.01
N GLU A 170 -26.40 -7.74 -9.84
CA GLU A 170 -27.78 -8.19 -9.65
C GLU A 170 -28.70 -7.04 -9.19
N ASN A 171 -28.13 -6.01 -8.58
CA ASN A 171 -28.90 -4.92 -7.99
C ASN A 171 -28.70 -3.60 -8.76
N GLU A 172 -29.66 -2.70 -8.64
CA GLU A 172 -29.55 -1.35 -9.20
C GLU A 172 -28.39 -0.57 -8.55
N VAL A 173 -27.72 0.24 -9.37
CA VAL A 173 -26.60 1.07 -8.90
C VAL A 173 -27.16 2.26 -8.11
N PRO A 174 -26.82 2.40 -6.82
CA PRO A 174 -27.26 3.54 -6.03
C PRO A 174 -26.69 4.86 -6.57
N VAL A 175 -27.51 5.92 -6.52
CA VAL A 175 -27.07 7.28 -6.87
C VAL A 175 -26.08 7.77 -5.82
N VAL A 176 -24.99 8.37 -6.26
CA VAL A 176 -23.97 8.99 -5.38
C VAL A 176 -24.42 10.41 -5.02
N PRO A 177 -24.63 10.73 -3.74
CA PRO A 177 -24.97 12.08 -3.31
C PRO A 177 -23.79 13.04 -3.48
N GLU A 178 -24.09 14.32 -3.67
CA GLU A 178 -23.08 15.39 -3.61
C GLU A 178 -22.80 15.79 -2.16
N GLU A 179 -21.57 15.56 -1.72
CA GLU A 179 -21.08 15.94 -0.38
C GLU A 179 -20.11 17.12 -0.51
N VAL A 180 -20.63 18.28 -0.89
CA VAL A 180 -19.86 19.47 -1.34
C VAL A 180 -18.74 19.82 -0.37
N THR A 181 -19.01 19.89 0.93
CA THR A 181 -18.00 20.23 1.94
C THR A 181 -16.85 19.22 1.98
N PHE A 182 -17.18 17.91 1.86
CA PHE A 182 -16.17 16.86 1.86
C PHE A 182 -15.32 16.86 0.58
N PHE A 183 -15.94 17.14 -0.56
CA PHE A 183 -15.23 17.30 -1.83
C PHE A 183 -14.34 18.54 -1.84
N GLU A 184 -14.82 19.69 -1.34
CA GLU A 184 -14.02 20.90 -1.19
C GLU A 184 -12.80 20.69 -0.28
N PHE A 185 -12.96 19.92 0.80
CA PHE A 185 -11.83 19.54 1.64
C PHE A 185 -10.81 18.72 0.84
N ALA A 186 -11.26 17.71 0.07
CA ALA A 186 -10.38 16.90 -0.77
C ALA A 186 -9.61 17.75 -1.77
N HIS A 187 -10.27 18.66 -2.47
CA HIS A 187 -9.63 19.58 -3.42
C HIS A 187 -8.53 20.40 -2.75
N SER A 188 -8.82 20.97 -1.59
CA SER A 188 -7.89 21.88 -0.90
C SER A 188 -6.69 21.17 -0.26
N CYS A 189 -6.79 19.86 -0.03
CA CYS A 189 -5.76 19.06 0.62
C CYS A 189 -5.08 18.06 -0.33
N ALA A 190 -5.47 18.03 -1.60
CA ALA A 190 -5.00 17.01 -2.56
C ALA A 190 -3.48 16.91 -2.65
N ASP A 191 -2.78 18.04 -2.63
CA ASP A 191 -1.31 18.10 -2.68
C ASP A 191 -0.64 17.45 -1.46
N ILE A 192 -1.34 17.42 -0.33
CA ILE A 192 -0.81 16.92 0.94
C ILE A 192 -0.99 15.41 1.03
N PHE A 193 -2.08 14.87 0.47
CA PHE A 193 -2.48 13.47 0.66
C PHE A 193 -1.50 12.46 0.08
N HIS A 194 -0.72 12.85 -0.93
CA HIS A 194 0.27 11.97 -1.56
C HIS A 194 1.64 11.99 -0.90
N ASN A 195 1.94 13.03 -0.22
CA ASN A 195 3.13 13.38 0.54
C ASN A 195 4.50 12.92 -0.01
N LEU A 196 4.93 11.67 0.14
CA LEU A 196 6.22 11.18 -0.38
C LEU A 196 6.18 10.81 -1.86
N ILE A 197 4.99 10.58 -2.39
CA ILE A 197 4.81 10.00 -3.71
C ILE A 197 3.89 10.92 -4.48
N ARG A 198 4.46 11.96 -5.07
CA ARG A 198 3.76 12.67 -6.13
C ARG A 198 3.74 11.76 -7.35
N PRO A 199 2.63 11.72 -8.11
CA PRO A 199 2.59 10.94 -9.33
C PRO A 199 3.79 11.33 -10.19
N ALA A 200 4.73 10.43 -10.39
CA ALA A 200 5.79 10.67 -11.35
C ALA A 200 5.13 10.84 -12.71
N LYS A 201 5.59 11.80 -13.50
CA LYS A 201 5.05 12.07 -14.84
C LYS A 201 4.90 10.76 -15.61
N GLY A 202 3.65 10.37 -15.93
CA GLY A 202 3.32 9.13 -16.62
C GLY A 202 2.98 7.91 -15.74
N THR A 203 2.92 8.02 -14.41
CA THR A 203 2.54 6.88 -13.55
C THR A 203 1.06 6.88 -13.15
N GLU A 204 0.37 8.02 -13.21
CA GLU A 204 -1.06 8.18 -12.88
C GLU A 204 -1.50 7.44 -11.60
N ARG A 205 -0.67 7.50 -10.55
CA ARG A 205 -0.92 6.84 -9.28
C ARG A 205 -1.30 7.86 -8.23
N PHE A 206 -2.60 7.93 -7.93
CA PHE A 206 -3.14 8.77 -6.87
C PHE A 206 -3.39 7.91 -5.62
N LEU A 207 -2.58 8.14 -4.59
CA LEU A 207 -2.65 7.39 -3.34
C LEU A 207 -3.67 8.02 -2.39
N GLY A 208 -4.06 7.23 -1.38
CA GLY A 208 -5.11 7.59 -0.45
C GLY A 208 -6.51 7.42 -1.06
N ASN A 209 -7.52 7.58 -0.24
CA ASN A 209 -8.92 7.43 -0.63
C ASN A 209 -9.83 8.17 0.34
N MET A 210 -11.07 8.35 -0.06
CA MET A 210 -12.13 8.96 0.73
C MET A 210 -13.35 8.08 0.69
N SER A 211 -14.15 8.12 1.74
CA SER A 211 -15.47 7.46 1.75
C SER A 211 -16.45 8.19 2.66
N PHE A 212 -17.71 8.04 2.36
CA PHE A 212 -18.79 8.56 3.20
C PHE A 212 -20.01 7.65 3.17
N ARG A 213 -20.84 7.77 4.18
CA ARG A 213 -22.08 7.02 4.36
C ARG A 213 -23.23 8.01 4.58
N CYS A 214 -24.24 7.96 3.72
CA CYS A 214 -25.47 8.73 3.94
C CYS A 214 -26.44 7.94 4.81
N GLN A 215 -26.82 8.50 5.95
CA GLN A 215 -27.81 7.88 6.85
C GLN A 215 -29.24 7.98 6.34
N ASN A 216 -29.54 8.92 5.45
CA ASN A 216 -30.92 9.32 5.12
C ASN A 216 -31.39 8.89 3.73
N GLY A 217 -30.73 7.97 3.03
CA GLY A 217 -30.99 7.82 1.61
C GLY A 217 -31.50 6.49 1.09
N PHE A 218 -31.23 5.35 1.76
CA PHE A 218 -31.60 4.04 1.19
C PHE A 218 -32.10 3.05 2.24
N PRO A 219 -33.43 2.88 2.35
CA PRO A 219 -34.03 2.00 3.37
C PRO A 219 -33.89 0.51 3.12
N SER A 220 -33.30 0.04 2.05
CA SER A 220 -33.49 -1.37 1.69
C SER A 220 -32.30 -2.12 1.10
N PHE A 221 -31.07 -1.59 1.14
CA PHE A 221 -29.94 -2.44 0.75
C PHE A 221 -29.51 -3.33 1.92
N ARG A 222 -29.50 -4.63 1.64
CA ARG A 222 -29.21 -5.73 2.54
C ARG A 222 -27.81 -5.58 3.13
N GLY A 223 -27.75 -5.23 4.37
CA GLY A 223 -26.53 -5.12 5.16
C GLY A 223 -26.73 -4.15 6.32
N GLU A 224 -26.38 -4.55 7.52
CA GLU A 224 -26.55 -3.78 8.76
C GLU A 224 -25.88 -2.39 8.74
N ASN A 225 -25.02 -2.12 7.75
CA ASN A 225 -24.19 -0.92 7.68
C ASN A 225 -24.54 0.06 6.54
N GLY A 226 -25.56 -0.24 5.73
CA GLY A 226 -25.94 0.59 4.58
C GLY A 226 -24.88 0.67 3.48
N ILE A 227 -25.09 1.56 2.51
CA ILE A 227 -24.16 1.81 1.41
C ILE A 227 -23.10 2.83 1.85
N VAL A 228 -21.84 2.51 1.56
CA VAL A 228 -20.69 3.41 1.71
C VAL A 228 -20.21 3.78 0.31
N TYR A 229 -20.06 5.07 0.07
CA TYR A 229 -19.54 5.60 -1.18
C TYR A 229 -18.03 5.77 -1.04
N VAL A 230 -17.24 4.98 -1.78
CA VAL A 230 -15.77 4.96 -1.70
C VAL A 230 -15.17 5.50 -2.99
N SER A 231 -14.18 6.36 -2.90
CA SER A 231 -13.53 6.90 -4.09
C SER A 231 -12.94 5.80 -4.99
N ARG A 232 -13.07 6.00 -6.30
CA ARG A 232 -12.53 5.08 -7.32
C ARG A 232 -11.02 4.91 -7.14
N ARG A 233 -10.54 3.75 -7.56
CA ARG A 233 -9.10 3.50 -7.61
C ARG A 233 -8.40 4.50 -8.53
N ASN A 234 -7.33 5.11 -8.06
CA ASN A 234 -6.52 6.08 -8.78
C ASN A 234 -7.25 7.37 -9.19
N VAL A 235 -8.31 7.79 -8.49
CA VAL A 235 -8.91 9.08 -8.73
C VAL A 235 -8.06 10.20 -8.14
N ASP A 236 -7.87 11.27 -8.91
CA ASP A 236 -7.24 12.50 -8.43
C ASP A 236 -8.17 13.23 -7.46
N LYS A 237 -7.67 13.57 -6.25
CA LYS A 237 -8.46 14.27 -5.23
C LYS A 237 -8.60 15.76 -5.54
N SER A 238 -7.79 16.32 -6.44
CA SER A 238 -7.96 17.68 -6.95
C SER A 238 -9.11 17.83 -7.95
N ASP A 239 -9.64 16.70 -8.47
CA ASP A 239 -10.76 16.64 -9.42
C ASP A 239 -11.89 15.71 -8.91
N ILE A 240 -12.03 15.58 -7.60
CA ILE A 240 -13.02 14.68 -7.00
C ILE A 240 -14.42 15.31 -7.00
N ASN A 241 -15.41 14.50 -7.38
CA ASN A 241 -16.83 14.86 -7.42
C ASN A 241 -17.68 13.60 -7.18
N ALA A 242 -19.00 13.69 -7.28
CA ALA A 242 -19.90 12.55 -7.05
C ALA A 242 -19.56 11.35 -7.95
N ASP A 243 -19.25 11.59 -9.24
CA ASP A 243 -18.88 10.52 -10.19
C ASP A 243 -17.57 9.82 -9.85
N SER A 244 -16.79 10.40 -8.96
CA SER A 244 -15.52 9.82 -8.47
C SER A 244 -15.73 8.72 -7.44
N PHE A 245 -16.96 8.44 -7.03
CA PHE A 245 -17.26 7.46 -5.98
C PHE A 245 -17.94 6.21 -6.53
N VAL A 246 -17.71 5.12 -5.83
CA VAL A 246 -18.27 3.79 -6.10
C VAL A 246 -19.08 3.38 -4.87
N PRO A 247 -20.37 3.10 -5.03
CA PRO A 247 -21.17 2.52 -3.94
C PRO A 247 -20.66 1.12 -3.59
N ALA A 248 -20.48 0.85 -2.29
CA ALA A 248 -19.97 -0.42 -1.80
C ALA A 248 -20.64 -0.81 -0.47
N TYR A 249 -20.67 -2.10 -0.15
CA TYR A 249 -21.24 -2.64 1.07
C TYR A 249 -20.59 -3.97 1.48
N LEU A 250 -20.86 -4.41 2.71
CA LEU A 250 -20.57 -5.78 3.16
C LEU A 250 -21.85 -6.61 3.06
N ASP A 251 -21.77 -7.76 2.38
CA ASP A 251 -22.86 -8.72 2.39
C ASP A 251 -22.93 -9.49 3.73
N GLU A 252 -23.89 -10.40 3.87
CA GLU A 252 -24.11 -11.20 5.08
C GLU A 252 -22.89 -12.07 5.44
N ASP A 253 -22.13 -12.50 4.44
CA ASP A 253 -20.90 -13.28 4.59
C ASP A 253 -19.65 -12.42 4.78
N MET A 254 -19.81 -11.11 4.98
CA MET A 254 -18.70 -10.15 5.09
C MET A 254 -17.85 -10.00 3.83
N ASN A 255 -18.36 -10.39 2.65
CA ASN A 255 -17.69 -10.09 1.39
C ASN A 255 -17.89 -8.62 1.04
N THR A 256 -16.85 -8.02 0.48
CA THR A 256 -16.90 -6.66 -0.02
C THR A 256 -17.53 -6.64 -1.40
N LYS A 257 -18.70 -6.05 -1.53
CA LYS A 257 -19.44 -5.85 -2.79
C LYS A 257 -19.37 -4.40 -3.23
N TYR A 258 -19.40 -4.15 -4.55
CA TYR A 258 -19.47 -2.80 -5.11
C TYR A 258 -20.30 -2.76 -6.39
N PHE A 259 -20.87 -1.58 -6.70
CA PHE A 259 -21.70 -1.35 -7.88
C PHE A 259 -20.95 -0.56 -8.97
N GLY A 260 -21.45 -0.66 -10.19
CA GLY A 260 -20.98 0.15 -11.31
C GLY A 260 -19.77 -0.43 -12.06
N ALA A 261 -19.21 0.36 -12.96
CA ALA A 261 -18.16 -0.09 -13.89
C ALA A 261 -16.74 0.04 -13.28
N TYR A 262 -16.54 0.93 -12.32
CA TYR A 262 -15.24 1.26 -11.78
C TYR A 262 -14.97 0.51 -10.49
N LYS A 263 -13.72 0.08 -10.31
CA LYS A 263 -13.29 -0.54 -9.05
C LYS A 263 -13.07 0.52 -7.96
N PRO A 264 -13.54 0.28 -6.73
CA PRO A 264 -13.23 1.13 -5.60
C PRO A 264 -11.75 0.99 -5.19
N SER A 265 -11.31 1.82 -4.21
CA SER A 265 -9.97 1.72 -3.61
C SER A 265 -9.65 0.29 -3.17
N VAL A 266 -8.35 -0.04 -3.13
CA VAL A 266 -7.89 -1.33 -2.59
C VAL A 266 -8.17 -1.48 -1.10
N ASP A 267 -8.32 -0.37 -0.38
CA ASP A 267 -8.58 -0.33 1.07
C ASP A 267 -10.07 -0.44 1.40
N THR A 268 -10.96 -0.53 0.41
CA THR A 268 -12.41 -0.65 0.61
C THR A 268 -12.79 -1.78 1.57
N PRO A 269 -12.21 -2.99 1.51
CA PRO A 269 -12.51 -4.04 2.48
C PRO A 269 -12.20 -3.66 3.92
N VAL A 270 -11.13 -2.90 4.14
CA VAL A 270 -10.75 -2.38 5.48
C VAL A 270 -11.73 -1.29 5.91
N GLN A 271 -12.00 -0.31 5.04
CA GLN A 271 -12.91 0.80 5.35
C GLN A 271 -14.32 0.36 5.69
N LEU A 272 -14.90 -0.55 4.93
CA LEU A 272 -16.25 -1.07 5.22
C LEU A 272 -16.32 -1.75 6.60
N ARG A 273 -15.25 -2.44 6.99
CA ARG A 273 -15.14 -3.05 8.32
C ARG A 273 -14.92 -2.02 9.42
N LEU A 274 -14.22 -0.91 9.12
CA LEU A 274 -14.11 0.22 10.04
C LEU A 274 -15.46 0.90 10.26
N TYR A 275 -16.31 1.06 9.23
CA TYR A 275 -17.68 1.55 9.38
C TYR A 275 -18.55 0.60 10.25
N LYS A 276 -18.31 -0.71 10.17
CA LYS A 276 -18.94 -1.68 11.07
C LYS A 276 -18.40 -1.56 12.50
N LEU A 277 -17.09 -1.33 12.66
CA LEU A 277 -16.46 -1.15 13.96
C LEU A 277 -16.88 0.17 14.61
N PHE A 278 -17.09 1.22 13.81
CA PHE A 278 -17.49 2.56 14.23
C PHE A 278 -18.86 2.94 13.65
N PRO A 279 -19.99 2.45 14.21
CA PRO A 279 -21.33 2.71 13.66
C PRO A 279 -21.70 4.19 13.64
N TRP A 280 -21.05 5.02 14.46
CA TRP A 280 -21.22 6.46 14.51
C TRP A 280 -20.54 7.21 13.35
N ALA A 281 -19.60 6.58 12.65
CA ALA A 281 -18.83 7.22 11.58
C ALA A 281 -19.66 7.39 10.32
N ASN A 282 -19.62 8.59 9.72
CA ASN A 282 -20.22 8.87 8.42
C ASN A 282 -19.18 9.20 7.36
N TYR A 283 -17.99 9.66 7.75
CA TYR A 283 -16.92 10.11 6.86
C TYR A 283 -15.62 9.47 7.24
N MET A 284 -14.86 9.00 6.24
CA MET A 284 -13.47 8.55 6.39
C MET A 284 -12.62 9.11 5.27
N LEU A 285 -11.40 9.51 5.64
CA LEU A 285 -10.35 9.85 4.69
C LEU A 285 -9.09 9.09 5.07
N HIS A 286 -8.48 8.46 4.09
CA HIS A 286 -7.14 7.88 4.19
C HIS A 286 -6.17 8.67 3.33
N ALA A 287 -5.08 9.13 3.93
CA ALA A 287 -4.02 9.87 3.26
C ALA A 287 -2.64 9.25 3.58
N HIS A 288 -1.68 9.42 2.68
CA HIS A 288 -0.31 8.94 2.85
C HIS A 288 0.61 9.98 3.53
N CYS A 289 0.04 10.84 4.33
CA CYS A 289 0.71 11.71 5.29
C CYS A 289 0.27 11.36 6.71
N TYR A 290 0.98 11.83 7.72
CA TYR A 290 0.50 11.77 9.09
C TYR A 290 -0.35 12.98 9.42
N VAL A 291 -1.09 12.90 10.50
CA VAL A 291 -1.89 14.00 11.00
C VAL A 291 -1.53 14.27 12.46
N ASP A 292 -1.44 15.55 12.80
CA ASP A 292 -1.38 16.05 14.17
C ASP A 292 -2.68 16.81 14.45
N THR A 293 -3.45 16.32 15.40
CA THR A 293 -4.73 16.91 15.78
C THR A 293 -4.68 17.66 17.10
N THR A 294 -3.50 17.97 17.61
CA THR A 294 -3.31 18.63 18.91
C THR A 294 -4.10 19.94 19.04
N GLY A 295 -4.29 20.67 17.94
CA GLY A 295 -5.08 21.92 17.90
C GLY A 295 -6.57 21.73 17.60
N ILE A 296 -7.07 20.52 17.44
CA ILE A 296 -8.47 20.24 17.09
C ILE A 296 -9.25 19.82 18.35
N PRO A 297 -10.25 20.59 18.80
CA PRO A 297 -11.04 20.23 19.96
C PRO A 297 -11.77 18.90 19.78
N ASP A 298 -11.82 18.10 20.85
CA ASP A 298 -12.50 16.79 20.91
C ASP A 298 -12.01 15.77 19.85
N ALA A 299 -10.76 15.93 19.37
CA ALA A 299 -10.10 14.96 18.53
C ALA A 299 -9.36 13.93 19.40
N THR A 300 -9.39 12.67 18.96
CA THR A 300 -8.57 11.59 19.51
C THR A 300 -7.55 11.17 18.46
N MET A 301 -6.27 11.18 18.80
CA MET A 301 -5.18 10.76 17.93
C MET A 301 -4.54 9.47 18.46
N LEU A 302 -4.39 8.50 17.57
CA LEU A 302 -3.84 7.18 17.86
C LEU A 302 -2.71 6.86 16.86
N HIS A 303 -1.82 5.95 17.25
CA HIS A 303 -0.71 5.49 16.42
C HIS A 303 -0.62 3.97 16.45
N THR A 304 -0.65 3.32 15.26
CA THR A 304 -0.40 1.87 15.17
C THR A 304 1.09 1.55 15.32
N LYS A 305 1.40 0.30 15.64
CA LYS A 305 2.77 -0.13 15.98
C LYS A 305 3.49 -0.82 14.83
N GLU A 306 2.76 -1.50 13.95
CA GLU A 306 3.33 -2.30 12.87
C GLU A 306 3.02 -1.74 11.48
N PRO A 307 3.96 -1.80 10.53
CA PRO A 307 3.74 -1.37 9.15
C PRO A 307 2.96 -2.43 8.38
N ILE A 308 1.66 -2.21 8.21
CA ILE A 308 0.76 -3.09 7.45
C ILE A 308 0.63 -2.56 6.00
N PRO A 309 0.73 -3.43 4.98
CA PRO A 309 0.56 -3.01 3.59
C PRO A 309 -0.89 -2.66 3.26
N CYS A 310 -1.09 -1.76 2.29
CA CYS A 310 -2.41 -1.31 1.84
C CYS A 310 -3.38 -2.47 1.57
N GLY A 311 -4.58 -2.35 2.10
CA GLY A 311 -5.69 -3.28 1.86
C GLY A 311 -5.57 -4.63 2.56
N ALA A 312 -4.64 -4.80 3.48
CA ALA A 312 -4.54 -5.98 4.32
C ALA A 312 -5.46 -5.85 5.54
N LEU A 313 -6.20 -6.91 5.87
CA LEU A 313 -7.16 -6.89 7.00
C LEU A 313 -6.49 -6.79 8.37
N GLU A 314 -5.22 -7.12 8.47
CA GLU A 314 -4.39 -7.00 9.69
C GLU A 314 -4.31 -5.55 10.17
N GLU A 315 -4.52 -4.55 9.29
CA GLU A 315 -4.65 -3.15 9.67
C GLU A 315 -5.78 -2.92 10.69
N LEU A 316 -6.88 -3.67 10.57
CA LEU A 316 -7.97 -3.62 11.55
C LEU A 316 -7.53 -4.14 12.93
N SER A 317 -6.68 -5.15 12.96
CA SER A 317 -6.14 -5.70 14.21
C SER A 317 -5.21 -4.69 14.87
N GLU A 318 -4.33 -4.06 14.11
CA GLU A 318 -3.46 -2.99 14.59
C GLU A 318 -4.25 -1.79 15.13
N ILE A 319 -5.31 -1.36 14.42
CA ILE A 319 -6.20 -0.30 14.89
C ILE A 319 -6.86 -0.70 16.21
N ARG A 320 -7.38 -1.93 16.33
CA ARG A 320 -8.02 -2.42 17.55
C ARG A 320 -7.09 -2.42 18.77
N ILE A 321 -5.81 -2.75 18.57
CA ILE A 321 -4.81 -2.78 19.66
C ILE A 321 -4.60 -1.39 20.28
N VAL A 322 -4.69 -0.33 19.47
CA VAL A 322 -4.42 1.04 19.92
C VAL A 322 -5.66 1.80 20.38
N LEU A 323 -6.86 1.25 20.16
CA LEU A 323 -8.09 1.85 20.68
C LEU A 323 -8.11 1.79 22.21
N PRO A 324 -8.47 2.88 22.89
CA PRO A 324 -8.58 2.90 24.35
C PRO A 324 -9.71 1.96 24.79
N ALA A 325 -9.34 0.79 25.30
CA ALA A 325 -10.28 -0.14 25.90
C ALA A 325 -10.32 0.14 27.42
N LYS A 326 -11.39 0.78 27.90
CA LYS A 326 -11.80 0.59 29.28
C LYS A 326 -12.56 -0.72 29.31
N ASP A 327 -12.09 -1.72 30.02
CA ASP A 327 -12.69 -3.05 30.26
C ASP A 327 -12.85 -3.94 29.00
N GLY A 328 -12.07 -3.74 27.95
CA GLY A 328 -12.06 -4.62 26.75
C GLY A 328 -13.30 -4.50 25.86
N SER A 329 -14.20 -3.56 26.11
CA SER A 329 -15.39 -3.37 25.27
C SER A 329 -15.28 -2.13 24.41
N PHE A 330 -15.27 -2.35 23.08
CA PHE A 330 -15.39 -1.28 22.06
C PHE A 330 -16.73 -0.50 22.16
N VAL A 331 -17.69 -1.00 22.94
CA VAL A 331 -19.03 -0.43 23.14
C VAL A 331 -18.98 0.92 23.87
N GLU A 332 -18.03 1.13 24.78
CA GLU A 332 -17.90 2.41 25.49
C GLU A 332 -17.28 3.51 24.64
N PHE A 333 -16.30 3.18 23.77
CA PHE A 333 -15.75 4.15 22.82
C PHE A 333 -16.83 4.65 21.84
N SER A 334 -17.78 3.80 21.44
CA SER A 334 -18.90 4.17 20.59
C SER A 334 -19.92 5.07 21.28
N LYS A 335 -20.03 5.05 22.61
CA LYS A 335 -20.95 5.90 23.38
C LYS A 335 -20.43 7.32 23.59
N GLN A 336 -19.12 7.50 23.57
CA GLN A 336 -18.42 8.78 23.68
C GLN A 336 -17.54 9.01 22.44
N ALA A 337 -18.15 8.84 21.25
CA ALA A 337 -17.44 9.01 20.00
C ALA A 337 -16.76 10.38 19.95
N PRO A 338 -15.46 10.45 19.66
CA PRO A 338 -14.79 11.72 19.48
C PRO A 338 -15.38 12.45 18.26
N ARG A 339 -15.26 13.75 18.23
CA ARG A 339 -15.63 14.53 17.06
C ARG A 339 -14.79 14.14 15.84
N LEU A 340 -13.51 13.84 16.07
CA LEU A 340 -12.56 13.29 15.09
C LEU A 340 -11.74 12.18 15.73
N LEU A 341 -11.75 11.01 15.12
CA LEU A 341 -10.78 9.96 15.40
C LEU A 341 -9.71 9.97 14.28
N ALA A 342 -8.50 10.30 14.64
CA ALA A 342 -7.34 10.31 13.76
C ALA A 342 -6.42 9.13 14.12
N ILE A 343 -6.13 8.26 13.17
CA ILE A 343 -5.28 7.10 13.37
C ILE A 343 -4.08 7.20 12.42
N ASN A 344 -2.91 7.45 12.98
CA ASN A 344 -1.66 7.39 12.23
C ASN A 344 -1.23 5.92 12.10
N LEU A 345 -1.23 5.43 10.88
CA LEU A 345 -0.83 4.07 10.51
C LEU A 345 0.69 4.05 10.31
N LYS A 346 1.40 3.30 11.13
CA LYS A 346 2.87 3.23 11.03
C LYS A 346 3.31 2.87 9.62
N GLY A 347 4.14 3.71 9.05
CA GLY A 347 4.70 3.51 7.72
C GLY A 347 3.70 3.57 6.55
N HIS A 348 2.42 3.95 6.78
CA HIS A 348 1.40 3.97 5.73
C HIS A 348 0.80 5.36 5.52
N GLY A 349 0.45 6.06 6.58
CA GLY A 349 -0.22 7.36 6.52
C GLY A 349 -1.21 7.52 7.65
N CYS A 350 -2.36 8.14 7.40
CA CYS A 350 -3.40 8.29 8.41
C CYS A 350 -4.78 7.89 7.88
N ILE A 351 -5.67 7.55 8.83
CA ILE A 351 -7.12 7.46 8.61
C ILE A 351 -7.78 8.49 9.52
N LEU A 352 -8.62 9.35 8.95
CA LEU A 352 -9.49 10.28 9.65
C LEU A 352 -10.91 9.74 9.62
N ILE A 353 -11.56 9.66 10.78
CA ILE A 353 -12.92 9.14 10.94
C ILE A 353 -13.76 10.16 11.69
N ALA A 354 -14.88 10.56 11.11
CA ALA A 354 -15.75 11.57 11.70
C ALA A 354 -17.24 11.21 11.53
N LYS A 355 -18.05 11.74 12.45
CA LYS A 355 -19.51 11.68 12.35
C LYS A 355 -20.03 12.79 11.45
N ASP A 356 -19.54 14.00 11.66
CA ASP A 356 -20.04 15.22 11.04
C ASP A 356 -19.03 15.78 10.02
N VAL A 357 -19.53 16.29 8.90
CA VAL A 357 -18.70 16.80 7.80
C VAL A 357 -17.99 18.12 8.16
N GLU A 358 -18.54 18.86 9.11
CA GLU A 358 -18.02 20.17 9.54
C GLU A 358 -16.57 20.13 10.05
N ILE A 359 -16.15 19.00 10.61
CA ILE A 359 -14.77 18.82 11.07
C ILE A 359 -13.77 18.94 9.94
N PHE A 360 -14.14 18.55 8.72
CA PHE A 360 -13.28 18.66 7.55
C PHE A 360 -13.09 20.13 7.12
N ASN A 361 -14.05 21.02 7.40
CA ASN A 361 -13.87 22.45 7.22
C ASN A 361 -12.85 23.04 8.20
N GLU A 362 -12.81 22.54 9.43
CA GLU A 362 -11.80 22.96 10.41
C GLU A 362 -10.42 22.45 10.01
N LEU A 363 -10.30 21.19 9.67
CA LEU A 363 -9.05 20.60 9.17
C LEU A 363 -8.52 21.37 7.94
N ARG A 364 -9.42 21.78 7.02
CA ARG A 364 -9.06 22.58 5.84
C ARG A 364 -8.43 23.92 6.22
N LYS A 365 -8.97 24.60 7.25
CA LYS A 365 -8.42 25.88 7.73
C LYS A 365 -7.03 25.73 8.36
N HIS A 366 -6.72 24.57 8.90
CA HIS A 366 -5.48 24.26 9.61
C HIS A 366 -4.59 23.25 8.87
N LYS A 367 -4.85 23.02 7.57
CA LYS A 367 -4.21 21.93 6.79
C LYS A 367 -2.69 21.92 6.89
N ASP A 368 -2.05 23.10 6.83
CA ASP A 368 -0.59 23.23 6.84
C ASP A 368 0.03 22.90 8.22
N ASN A 369 -0.78 22.92 9.27
CA ASN A 369 -0.35 22.58 10.64
C ASN A 369 -0.77 21.17 11.06
N CYS A 370 -1.91 20.68 10.57
CA CYS A 370 -2.45 19.37 10.95
C CYS A 370 -1.83 18.22 10.15
N PHE A 371 -1.58 18.41 8.85
CA PHE A 371 -0.99 17.36 8.03
C PHE A 371 0.53 17.52 8.03
N VAL A 372 1.20 16.52 8.63
CA VAL A 372 2.65 16.49 8.73
C VAL A 372 3.23 15.52 7.73
N HIS A 373 4.37 15.91 7.19
CA HIS A 373 5.12 15.03 6.32
C HIS A 373 5.53 13.77 7.09
N ARG A 374 5.33 12.62 6.46
CA ARG A 374 5.95 11.39 6.94
C ARG A 374 7.44 11.65 7.09
N PRO A 375 8.01 11.45 8.27
CA PRO A 375 9.46 11.51 8.38
C PRO A 375 10.03 10.52 7.36
N MET A 376 11.02 10.96 6.58
CA MET A 376 11.89 10.04 5.89
C MET A 376 12.35 9.02 6.92
N PRO A 377 12.37 7.70 6.59
CA PRO A 377 12.86 6.73 7.54
C PRO A 377 14.20 7.24 8.05
N GLU A 378 14.31 7.42 9.35
CA GLU A 378 15.60 7.66 9.98
C GLU A 378 16.48 6.51 9.53
N ALA A 379 17.63 6.84 8.93
CA ALA A 379 18.63 5.83 8.63
C ALA A 379 18.77 5.01 9.91
N VAL A 380 18.50 3.71 9.83
CA VAL A 380 18.57 2.81 10.97
C VAL A 380 19.95 3.03 11.55
N ASN A 381 20.02 3.76 12.66
CA ASN A 381 21.28 4.11 13.25
C ASN A 381 22.04 2.82 13.55
N LYS A 382 23.23 2.78 12.98
CA LYS A 382 24.21 1.69 13.02
C LYS A 382 24.53 1.23 14.43
#